data_d6672c967bed899b6ad06903483180ab
#
_entry.id   d6672c967bed899b6ad06903483180ab
#
_cell.length_a   1.000
_cell.length_b   1.000
_cell.length_c   1.000
_cell.angle_alpha   90.00
_cell.angle_beta   90.00
_cell.angle_gamma   90.00
#
_symmetry.space_group_name_H-M   'P 1'
#
loop_
_entity.id
_entity.type
_entity.pdbx_description
1 polymer ?
#
loop_
_entity_poly.entity_id
_entity_poly.type
_entity_poly.pdbx_seq_one_letter_code
_entity_poly.pdbx_strand_id
1 'polypeptide(L)'
;MTIETVLLGYLDQLYPTYAELPDTKPDRYIVIERTGGRETNHIAEATFAIQSYGQSLLDTIEMNEAVKIKMDHFADLSEICNCRLNSDYNFTDTETKRYRYQAVYDIKYYRNGE
;
A
#
# COMPACT_ATOMS: atom_id res chain seq x y z
N MET A 1 -4.77 -14.93 -9.13
CA MET A 1 -4.85 -13.87 -8.11
C MET A 1 -3.84 -12.79 -8.44
N THR A 2 -4.24 -11.55 -8.38
CA THR A 2 -3.36 -10.44 -8.73
C THR A 2 -2.57 -9.98 -7.51
N ILE A 3 -1.46 -9.28 -7.76
CA ILE A 3 -0.68 -8.70 -6.68
C ILE A 3 -1.53 -7.69 -5.89
N GLU A 4 -2.45 -6.99 -6.57
CA GLU A 4 -3.37 -6.08 -5.90
C GLU A 4 -4.21 -6.81 -4.86
N THR A 5 -4.75 -7.97 -5.24
CA THR A 5 -5.58 -8.77 -4.33
C THR A 5 -4.77 -9.23 -3.10
N VAL A 6 -3.53 -9.65 -3.33
CA VAL A 6 -2.66 -10.09 -2.24
C VAL A 6 -2.38 -8.94 -1.28
N LEU A 7 -2.03 -7.78 -1.84
CA LEU A 7 -1.71 -6.60 -1.03
C LEU A 7 -2.95 -6.09 -0.28
N LEU A 8 -4.11 -6.07 -0.94
CA LEU A 8 -5.36 -5.65 -0.30
C LEU A 8 -5.65 -6.52 0.92
N GLY A 9 -5.59 -7.84 0.75
CA GLY A 9 -5.87 -8.75 1.85
C GLY A 9 -4.89 -8.63 2.98
N TYR A 10 -3.63 -8.39 2.65
CA TYR A 10 -2.58 -8.25 3.65
C TYR A 10 -2.76 -6.99 4.49
N LEU A 11 -2.99 -5.86 3.83
CA LEU A 11 -3.14 -4.58 4.53
C LEU A 11 -4.49 -4.47 5.23
N ASP A 12 -5.51 -5.16 4.73
CA ASP A 12 -6.84 -5.13 5.36
C ASP A 12 -6.82 -5.72 6.77
N GLN A 13 -5.80 -6.49 7.11
CA GLN A 13 -5.62 -6.97 8.47
C GLN A 13 -5.29 -5.84 9.43
N LEU A 14 -4.80 -4.72 8.91
CA LEU A 14 -4.39 -3.58 9.71
C LEU A 14 -5.46 -2.49 9.74
N TYR A 15 -5.91 -2.06 8.57
CA TYR A 15 -6.97 -1.06 8.40
C TYR A 15 -7.79 -1.44 7.18
N PRO A 16 -9.06 -1.01 7.09
CA PRO A 16 -9.82 -1.22 5.87
C PRO A 16 -9.06 -0.70 4.66
N THR A 17 -8.88 -1.53 3.65
CA THR A 17 -8.01 -1.22 2.50
C THR A 17 -8.80 -1.38 1.21
N TYR A 18 -8.63 -0.41 0.31
CA TYR A 18 -9.39 -0.32 -0.92
C TYR A 18 -8.47 -0.07 -2.12
N ALA A 19 -8.91 -0.51 -3.29
CA ALA A 19 -8.20 -0.25 -4.55
C ALA A 19 -8.61 1.09 -5.16
N GLU A 20 -9.66 1.71 -4.63
CA GLU A 20 -10.12 3.05 -5.04
C GLU A 20 -10.85 3.67 -3.85
N LEU A 21 -11.04 4.97 -3.91
CA LEU A 21 -11.69 5.68 -2.81
C LEU A 21 -13.09 5.11 -2.57
N PRO A 22 -13.41 4.69 -1.34
CA PRO A 22 -14.75 4.17 -1.06
C PRO A 22 -15.77 5.31 -0.98
N ASP A 23 -17.03 5.00 -1.32
CA ASP A 23 -18.12 5.97 -1.21
C ASP A 23 -18.37 6.32 0.26
N THR A 24 -18.47 5.31 1.11
CA THR A 24 -18.60 5.50 2.54
C THR A 24 -17.22 5.31 3.17
N LYS A 25 -16.69 6.36 3.76
CA LYS A 25 -15.31 6.37 4.24
C LYS A 25 -15.25 6.05 5.73
N PRO A 26 -14.54 4.99 6.13
CA PRO A 26 -14.24 4.78 7.55
C PRO A 26 -13.39 5.91 8.10
N ASP A 27 -13.26 5.99 9.42
CA ASP A 27 -12.44 7.01 10.05
C ASP A 27 -10.98 6.87 9.63
N ARG A 28 -10.51 5.62 9.53
CA ARG A 28 -9.15 5.31 9.09
C ARG A 28 -9.22 4.26 8.01
N TYR A 29 -8.55 4.50 6.90
CA TYR A 29 -8.55 3.53 5.80
C TYR A 29 -7.33 3.73 4.93
N ILE A 30 -7.04 2.71 4.11
CA ILE A 30 -5.92 2.71 3.19
C ILE A 30 -6.46 2.58 1.77
N VAL A 31 -5.84 3.32 0.84
CA VAL A 31 -6.08 3.13 -0.59
C VAL A 31 -4.74 2.78 -1.22
N ILE A 32 -4.72 1.73 -2.02
CA ILE A 32 -3.50 1.37 -2.76
C ILE A 32 -3.66 1.76 -4.22
N GLU A 33 -2.57 2.22 -4.80
CA GLU A 33 -2.55 2.62 -6.20
C GLU A 33 -1.28 2.10 -6.84
N ARG A 34 -1.42 1.32 -7.91
CA ARG A 34 -0.26 0.84 -8.65
C ARG A 34 0.22 1.94 -9.57
N THR A 35 1.47 2.35 -9.42
CA THR A 35 2.04 3.46 -10.20
C THR A 35 3.02 3.00 -11.25
N GLY A 36 3.40 1.72 -11.27
CA GLY A 36 4.31 1.19 -12.28
C GLY A 36 4.47 -0.30 -12.17
N GLY A 37 5.23 -0.87 -13.10
CA GLY A 37 5.51 -2.29 -13.06
C GLY A 37 6.18 -2.77 -14.34
N ARG A 38 6.72 -3.97 -14.26
CA ARG A 38 7.34 -4.66 -15.40
C ARG A 38 7.48 -6.13 -15.08
N GLU A 39 7.80 -6.93 -16.10
CA GLU A 39 8.01 -8.37 -15.93
C GLU A 39 9.24 -8.82 -16.68
N THR A 40 9.97 -9.76 -16.08
CA THR A 40 11.13 -10.37 -16.69
C THR A 40 11.25 -11.80 -16.18
N ASN A 41 11.18 -12.79 -17.08
CA ASN A 41 11.40 -14.21 -16.74
C ASN A 41 10.54 -14.69 -15.59
N HIS A 42 9.22 -14.44 -15.69
CA HIS A 42 8.22 -14.87 -14.69
C HIS A 42 8.35 -14.17 -13.34
N ILE A 43 9.23 -13.19 -13.23
CA ILE A 43 9.28 -12.33 -12.05
C ILE A 43 8.68 -11.00 -12.44
N ALA A 44 7.67 -10.59 -11.72
CA ALA A 44 7.02 -9.32 -11.94
C ALA A 44 7.46 -8.32 -10.89
N GLU A 45 7.46 -7.06 -11.27
CA GLU A 45 7.78 -5.97 -10.38
C GLU A 45 6.66 -4.95 -10.45
N ALA A 46 6.19 -4.50 -9.30
CA ALA A 46 5.14 -3.49 -9.25
C ALA A 46 5.50 -2.46 -8.20
N THR A 47 5.18 -1.20 -8.52
CA THR A 47 5.35 -0.11 -7.57
C THR A 47 3.97 0.32 -7.11
N PHE A 48 3.79 0.36 -5.80
CA PHE A 48 2.51 0.72 -5.19
C PHE A 48 2.67 1.92 -4.29
N ALA A 49 1.76 2.86 -4.42
CA ALA A 49 1.57 3.93 -3.45
C ALA A 49 0.53 3.45 -2.45
N ILE A 50 0.90 3.40 -1.19
CA ILE A 50 0.01 2.99 -0.10
C ILE A 50 -0.36 4.27 0.63
N GLN A 51 -1.61 4.68 0.49
CA GLN A 51 -2.10 5.94 1.01
C GLN A 51 -2.90 5.71 2.28
N SER A 52 -2.42 6.30 3.39
CA SER A 52 -3.09 6.19 4.69
C SER A 52 -3.92 7.45 4.91
N TYR A 53 -5.22 7.28 5.09
CA TYR A 53 -6.15 8.37 5.34
C TYR A 53 -6.60 8.31 6.80
N GLY A 54 -6.34 9.38 7.54
CA GLY A 54 -6.71 9.47 8.94
C GLY A 54 -7.45 10.75 9.24
N GLN A 55 -7.74 10.97 10.52
CA GLN A 55 -8.57 12.08 10.96
C GLN A 55 -7.79 13.34 11.29
N SER A 56 -6.47 13.21 11.38
CA SER A 56 -5.56 14.33 11.62
C SER A 56 -4.22 13.99 10.98
N LEU A 57 -3.34 14.97 10.88
CA LEU A 57 -2.00 14.71 10.35
C LEU A 57 -1.25 13.72 11.24
N LEU A 58 -1.31 13.91 12.56
CA LEU A 58 -0.65 12.98 13.47
C LEU A 58 -1.21 11.58 13.35
N ASP A 59 -2.53 11.45 13.19
CA ASP A 59 -3.18 10.17 13.00
C ASP A 59 -2.65 9.46 11.75
N THR A 60 -2.51 10.20 10.64
CA THR A 60 -2.01 9.61 9.40
C THR A 60 -0.52 9.25 9.49
N ILE A 61 0.26 10.02 10.24
CA ILE A 61 1.66 9.69 10.47
C ILE A 61 1.75 8.35 11.22
N GLU A 62 0.94 8.18 12.26
CA GLU A 62 0.92 6.93 13.02
C GLU A 62 0.46 5.77 12.17
N MET A 63 -0.56 5.97 11.33
CA MET A 63 -1.01 4.95 10.41
C MET A 63 0.11 4.54 9.45
N ASN A 64 0.82 5.53 8.92
CA ASN A 64 1.89 5.29 7.96
C ASN A 64 3.02 4.48 8.59
N GLU A 65 3.36 4.77 9.86
CA GLU A 65 4.37 3.99 10.56
C GLU A 65 3.91 2.55 10.77
N ALA A 66 2.64 2.35 11.11
CA ALA A 66 2.07 1.01 11.26
C ALA A 66 2.10 0.25 9.94
N VAL A 67 1.79 0.94 8.83
CA VAL A 67 1.85 0.35 7.50
C VAL A 67 3.29 -0.09 7.19
N LYS A 68 4.28 0.75 7.49
CA LYS A 68 5.67 0.40 7.20
C LYS A 68 6.12 -0.81 8.00
N ILE A 69 5.72 -0.90 9.27
CA ILE A 69 6.03 -2.07 10.08
C ILE A 69 5.37 -3.32 9.47
N LYS A 70 4.11 -3.19 9.07
CA LYS A 70 3.39 -4.31 8.44
C LYS A 70 4.08 -4.73 7.15
N MET A 71 4.51 -3.78 6.33
CA MET A 71 5.14 -4.08 5.04
C MET A 71 6.54 -4.66 5.20
N ASP A 72 7.20 -4.47 6.35
CA ASP A 72 8.49 -5.11 6.61
C ASP A 72 8.38 -6.63 6.54
N HIS A 73 7.20 -7.18 6.75
CA HIS A 73 6.97 -8.62 6.74
C HIS A 73 6.24 -9.12 5.49
N PHE A 74 5.99 -8.23 4.54
CA PHE A 74 5.27 -8.61 3.32
C PHE A 74 6.03 -9.67 2.52
N ALA A 75 7.36 -9.59 2.51
CA ALA A 75 8.19 -10.54 1.80
C ALA A 75 8.24 -11.93 2.46
N ASP A 76 7.63 -12.07 3.65
CA ASP A 76 7.49 -13.39 4.26
C ASP A 76 6.46 -14.25 3.54
N LEU A 77 5.58 -13.62 2.75
CA LEU A 77 4.61 -14.37 1.95
C LEU A 77 5.33 -15.09 0.81
N SER A 78 4.92 -16.33 0.55
CA SER A 78 5.60 -17.16 -0.45
C SER A 78 5.53 -16.60 -1.86
N GLU A 79 4.51 -15.78 -2.15
CA GLU A 79 4.35 -15.17 -3.48
C GLU A 79 5.33 -14.03 -3.72
N ILE A 80 5.94 -13.51 -2.67
CA ILE A 80 6.72 -12.27 -2.73
C ILE A 80 8.21 -12.58 -2.71
N CYS A 81 8.95 -12.07 -3.69
CA CYS A 81 10.40 -12.20 -3.74
C CYS A 81 11.08 -11.15 -2.89
N ASN A 82 10.60 -9.90 -2.99
CA ASN A 82 11.23 -8.76 -2.34
C ASN A 82 10.23 -7.64 -2.20
N CYS A 83 10.39 -6.84 -1.16
CA CYS A 83 9.53 -5.69 -0.92
C CYS A 83 10.40 -4.60 -0.30
N ARG A 84 10.47 -3.44 -0.94
CA ARG A 84 11.38 -2.39 -0.52
C ARG A 84 10.69 -1.05 -0.52
N LEU A 85 10.86 -0.32 0.58
CA LEU A 85 10.35 1.06 0.67
C LEU A 85 11.14 1.94 -0.29
N ASN A 86 10.44 2.61 -1.18
CA ASN A 86 11.02 3.55 -2.12
C ASN A 86 11.08 4.94 -1.49
N SER A 87 9.94 5.38 -0.95
CA SER A 87 9.84 6.71 -0.34
C SER A 87 8.57 6.80 0.48
N ASP A 88 8.51 7.74 1.41
CA ASP A 88 7.26 8.05 2.09
C ASP A 88 7.23 9.53 2.42
N TYR A 89 6.03 10.10 2.40
CA TYR A 89 5.89 11.54 2.57
C TYR A 89 4.44 11.93 2.85
N ASN A 90 4.29 13.13 3.39
CA ASN A 90 2.98 13.75 3.61
C ASN A 90 2.39 14.13 2.26
N PHE A 91 1.16 13.65 1.99
CA PHE A 91 0.49 13.90 0.73
C PHE A 91 -0.90 14.49 0.97
N THR A 92 -1.05 15.21 2.08
CA THR A 92 -2.32 15.81 2.48
C THR A 92 -2.79 16.84 1.46
N ASP A 93 -4.08 16.77 1.12
CA ASP A 93 -4.72 17.81 0.32
C ASP A 93 -5.03 18.98 1.26
N THR A 94 -4.26 20.05 1.12
CA THR A 94 -4.37 21.18 2.05
C THR A 94 -5.65 21.97 1.87
N GLU A 95 -6.27 21.90 0.68
CA GLU A 95 -7.52 22.64 0.42
C GLU A 95 -8.71 21.97 1.10
N THR A 96 -8.82 20.66 0.96
CA THR A 96 -9.93 19.90 1.53
C THR A 96 -9.62 19.40 2.93
N LYS A 97 -8.35 19.55 3.38
CA LYS A 97 -7.84 19.01 4.63
C LYS A 97 -8.09 17.52 4.75
N ARG A 98 -7.94 16.81 3.64
CA ARG A 98 -8.00 15.37 3.65
C ARG A 98 -6.59 14.88 4.00
N TYR A 99 -6.40 14.54 5.26
CA TYR A 99 -5.09 14.14 5.76
C TYR A 99 -4.70 12.79 5.18
N ARG A 100 -3.52 12.75 4.55
CA ARG A 100 -3.07 11.57 3.84
C ARG A 100 -1.55 11.51 3.88
N TYR A 101 -1.02 10.36 4.26
CA TYR A 101 0.41 10.05 4.12
C TYR A 101 0.55 8.98 3.06
N GLN A 102 1.67 8.97 2.35
CA GLN A 102 1.88 8.02 1.27
C GLN A 102 3.22 7.34 1.40
N ALA A 103 3.22 6.00 1.42
CA ALA A 103 4.41 5.18 1.37
C ALA A 103 4.44 4.47 0.03
N VAL A 104 5.56 4.56 -0.67
CA VAL A 104 5.72 3.96 -2.00
C VAL A 104 6.64 2.76 -1.86
N TYR A 105 6.18 1.60 -2.31
CA TYR A 105 6.91 0.35 -2.23
C TYR A 105 7.16 -0.26 -3.59
N ASP A 106 8.38 -0.75 -3.79
CA ASP A 106 8.73 -1.55 -4.96
C ASP A 106 8.64 -3.01 -4.53
N ILE A 107 7.80 -3.78 -5.21
CA ILE A 107 7.49 -5.16 -4.85
C ILE A 107 7.87 -6.06 -6.01
N LYS A 108 8.69 -7.10 -5.73
CA LYS A 108 8.96 -8.16 -6.69
C LYS A 108 8.23 -9.40 -6.25
N TYR A 109 7.55 -10.02 -7.18
CA TYR A 109 6.76 -11.21 -6.86
C TYR A 109 6.84 -12.20 -8.01
N TYR A 110 6.60 -13.48 -7.67
CA TYR A 110 6.56 -14.51 -8.67
C TYR A 110 5.26 -14.41 -9.43
N ARG A 111 5.37 -14.23 -10.71
CA ARG A 111 4.20 -14.32 -11.54
C ARG A 111 3.85 -15.78 -11.69
N ASN A 112 2.80 -16.18 -11.01
CA ASN A 112 2.40 -17.54 -10.99
C ASN A 112 1.74 -17.85 -12.27
N GLY A 113 2.45 -18.46 -13.13
CA GLY A 113 1.93 -18.72 -14.43
C GLY A 113 0.81 -19.65 -14.45
N GLU A 114 0.45 -20.00 -13.41
CA GLU A 114 -0.51 -20.89 -13.47
C GLU A 114 -1.37 -20.58 -14.17
#